data_d8a4d9da9eea79011ff35b2d13206c15
#
_entry.id   d8a4d9da9eea79011ff35b2d13206c15
#
_cell.length_a   1.000
_cell.length_b   1.000
_cell.length_c   1.000
_cell.angle_alpha   90.00
_cell.angle_beta   90.00
_cell.angle_gamma   90.00
#
_symmetry.space_group_name_H-M   'P 1'
#
loop_
_entity.id
_entity.type
_entity.pdbx_description
1 polymer ?
#
loop_
_entity_poly.entity_id
_entity_poly.type
_entity_poly.pdbx_seq_one_letter_code
_entity_poly.pdbx_strand_id
1 'polypeptide(L)'
;SDDGSCEFESCADCAGVPFGDAVEDCLGICDGTAVEDDCGECDGDNSSCSGCTDSDALNFDPDATIDNGTCVYNEPVHFVVNLDETGESSLVIIQSALNLDVGDEIGLFDNSGILESCDPSTGCDDIVIGEVLVGSGVWTGEQLNVVGIGSLDLSEFGGPVLNGYVDGNSISYKVWKASTDMEYDADATYSNGTGTWGDILTVVSVLEPVFSIEQTLDLDPYQVNMASLSVSSDDMSTSTVFGGLDLLLVSNDNSDFYVPAFNVDQIQSVSENEGFNVFLNGGDSQSLTIEGLPVDSSQEILLEAYKMN
;
A
#
# COMPACT_ATOMS: atom_id res chain seq x y z
N SER A 1 -27.26 -8.09 -59.01
CA SER A 1 -27.94 -9.03 -59.91
C SER A 1 -27.65 -10.43 -59.41
N ASP A 2 -28.64 -11.03 -58.84
CA ASP A 2 -28.67 -12.42 -58.46
C ASP A 2 -28.42 -13.26 -59.73
N ASP A 3 -27.31 -13.99 -59.77
CA ASP A 3 -26.94 -14.83 -60.92
C ASP A 3 -27.60 -16.24 -60.86
N GLY A 4 -28.48 -16.48 -59.88
CA GLY A 4 -29.22 -17.73 -59.71
C GLY A 4 -28.35 -18.94 -59.32
N SER A 5 -27.12 -18.70 -58.82
CA SER A 5 -26.16 -19.77 -58.47
C SER A 5 -26.28 -20.25 -57.04
N CYS A 6 -27.24 -19.78 -56.27
CA CYS A 6 -27.45 -20.21 -54.89
C CYS A 6 -28.14 -21.58 -54.88
N GLU A 7 -27.37 -22.65 -54.82
CA GLU A 7 -27.94 -23.96 -54.49
C GLU A 7 -28.39 -23.94 -53.02
N PHE A 8 -29.47 -24.62 -52.69
CA PHE A 8 -30.21 -24.59 -51.42
C PHE A 8 -29.30 -24.83 -50.19
N GLU A 9 -28.19 -25.55 -50.37
CA GLU A 9 -27.20 -25.81 -49.32
C GLU A 9 -26.13 -24.70 -49.15
N SER A 10 -25.91 -23.85 -50.19
CA SER A 10 -24.90 -22.78 -50.16
C SER A 10 -25.43 -21.45 -49.62
N CYS A 11 -26.73 -21.34 -49.38
CA CYS A 11 -27.39 -20.14 -48.87
C CYS A 11 -28.04 -20.36 -47.48
N ALA A 12 -27.70 -21.46 -46.83
CA ALA A 12 -28.15 -21.70 -45.47
C ALA A 12 -27.22 -20.96 -44.50
N ASP A 13 -27.82 -20.41 -43.44
CA ASP A 13 -27.05 -19.87 -42.31
C ASP A 13 -26.36 -21.01 -41.52
N CYS A 14 -25.61 -20.68 -40.47
CA CYS A 14 -24.91 -21.67 -39.64
C CYS A 14 -25.87 -22.66 -38.95
N ALA A 15 -27.15 -22.33 -38.79
CA ALA A 15 -28.20 -23.24 -38.28
C ALA A 15 -28.83 -24.11 -39.37
N GLY A 16 -28.41 -24.00 -40.65
CA GLY A 16 -28.93 -24.72 -41.77
C GLY A 16 -30.26 -24.17 -42.31
N VAL A 17 -30.65 -22.97 -41.94
CA VAL A 17 -31.87 -22.31 -42.40
C VAL A 17 -31.58 -21.55 -43.70
N PRO A 18 -32.27 -21.87 -44.83
CA PRO A 18 -32.07 -21.15 -46.07
C PRO A 18 -32.42 -19.67 -45.94
N PHE A 19 -31.45 -18.79 -46.28
CA PHE A 19 -31.55 -17.33 -46.13
C PHE A 19 -31.82 -16.86 -44.68
N GLY A 20 -31.42 -17.66 -43.68
CA GLY A 20 -31.48 -17.28 -42.27
C GLY A 20 -30.40 -16.25 -41.89
N ASP A 21 -30.57 -15.63 -40.75
CA ASP A 21 -29.70 -14.55 -40.23
C ASP A 21 -28.73 -15.03 -39.12
N ALA A 22 -28.75 -16.34 -38.78
CA ALA A 22 -27.89 -16.89 -37.76
C ALA A 22 -26.41 -16.85 -38.21
N VAL A 23 -25.55 -16.28 -37.39
CA VAL A 23 -24.10 -16.16 -37.60
C VAL A 23 -23.33 -16.95 -36.54
N GLU A 24 -22.19 -17.50 -36.93
CA GLU A 24 -21.28 -18.10 -35.96
C GLU A 24 -20.64 -17.01 -35.14
N ASP A 25 -20.53 -17.23 -33.82
CA ASP A 25 -19.71 -16.41 -32.95
C ASP A 25 -18.21 -16.71 -33.13
N CYS A 26 -17.34 -16.00 -32.42
CA CYS A 26 -15.90 -16.20 -32.57
C CYS A 26 -15.40 -17.58 -32.09
N LEU A 27 -16.21 -18.38 -31.39
CA LEU A 27 -15.93 -19.78 -31.02
C LEU A 27 -16.47 -20.75 -32.08
N GLY A 28 -17.11 -20.27 -33.16
CA GLY A 28 -17.73 -21.09 -34.20
C GLY A 28 -19.07 -21.70 -33.78
N ILE A 29 -19.73 -21.15 -32.77
CA ILE A 29 -21.04 -21.59 -32.31
C ILE A 29 -22.09 -20.77 -33.03
N CYS A 30 -23.00 -21.48 -33.75
CA CYS A 30 -24.08 -20.83 -34.46
C CYS A 30 -25.06 -20.17 -33.49
N ASP A 31 -25.36 -18.88 -33.74
CA ASP A 31 -26.20 -18.01 -32.90
C ASP A 31 -25.66 -17.90 -31.45
N GLY A 32 -24.33 -18.09 -31.31
CA GLY A 32 -23.62 -17.95 -30.04
C GLY A 32 -23.47 -16.48 -29.63
N THR A 33 -23.03 -16.26 -28.41
CA THR A 33 -22.90 -14.92 -27.80
C THR A 33 -21.46 -14.52 -27.52
N ALA A 34 -20.49 -15.38 -27.85
CA ALA A 34 -19.07 -15.06 -27.64
C ALA A 34 -18.65 -13.93 -28.59
N VAL A 35 -17.91 -12.95 -28.00
CA VAL A 35 -17.43 -11.76 -28.71
C VAL A 35 -15.92 -11.73 -28.61
N GLU A 36 -15.24 -11.32 -29.67
CA GLU A 36 -13.82 -11.01 -29.60
C GLU A 36 -13.62 -9.78 -28.73
N ASP A 37 -12.64 -9.84 -27.81
CA ASP A 37 -12.18 -8.69 -27.07
C ASP A 37 -11.30 -7.76 -27.95
N ASP A 38 -10.86 -6.63 -27.40
CA ASP A 38 -10.02 -5.67 -28.15
C ASP A 38 -8.63 -6.22 -28.46
N CYS A 39 -8.21 -7.33 -27.83
CA CYS A 39 -6.99 -8.06 -28.13
C CYS A 39 -7.17 -9.10 -29.26
N GLY A 40 -8.41 -9.32 -29.73
CA GLY A 40 -8.75 -10.31 -30.73
C GLY A 40 -8.92 -11.73 -30.16
N GLU A 41 -9.06 -11.88 -28.85
CA GLU A 41 -9.33 -13.13 -28.19
C GLU A 41 -10.85 -13.32 -27.99
N CYS A 42 -11.34 -14.50 -28.39
CA CYS A 42 -12.75 -14.81 -28.28
C CYS A 42 -13.13 -15.02 -26.79
N ASP A 43 -14.15 -14.28 -26.33
CA ASP A 43 -14.62 -14.27 -24.93
C ASP A 43 -13.54 -13.87 -23.93
N GLY A 44 -12.58 -13.04 -24.41
CA GLY A 44 -11.47 -12.50 -23.62
C GLY A 44 -11.89 -11.32 -22.75
N ASP A 45 -10.98 -10.86 -21.92
CA ASP A 45 -11.15 -9.76 -20.98
C ASP A 45 -10.15 -8.59 -21.19
N ASN A 46 -9.54 -8.55 -22.36
CA ASN A 46 -8.50 -7.59 -22.74
C ASN A 46 -7.15 -7.74 -22.00
N SER A 47 -6.96 -8.76 -21.17
CA SER A 47 -5.74 -8.91 -20.37
C SER A 47 -4.52 -9.29 -21.20
N SER A 48 -4.72 -9.97 -22.34
CA SER A 48 -3.63 -10.53 -23.16
C SER A 48 -2.82 -9.47 -23.92
N CYS A 49 -3.37 -8.27 -24.12
CA CYS A 49 -2.66 -7.15 -24.77
C CYS A 49 -2.74 -5.84 -23.97
N SER A 50 -3.08 -5.94 -22.68
CA SER A 50 -3.19 -4.80 -21.78
C SER A 50 -1.91 -4.63 -20.97
N GLY A 51 -1.34 -3.43 -21.00
CA GLY A 51 -0.09 -3.11 -20.32
C GLY A 51 0.20 -1.62 -20.38
N CYS A 52 1.39 -1.20 -19.94
CA CYS A 52 1.83 0.17 -20.10
C CYS A 52 2.29 0.42 -21.55
N THR A 53 1.63 1.33 -22.25
CA THR A 53 1.93 1.66 -23.65
C THR A 53 2.84 2.86 -23.83
N ASP A 54 3.27 3.53 -22.74
CA ASP A 54 4.17 4.67 -22.79
C ASP A 54 5.62 4.23 -22.81
N SER A 55 6.34 4.56 -23.88
CA SER A 55 7.76 4.19 -24.06
C SER A 55 8.72 4.88 -23.08
N ASP A 56 8.27 5.93 -22.39
CA ASP A 56 9.07 6.63 -21.39
C ASP A 56 8.90 6.03 -19.99
N ALA A 57 7.95 5.10 -19.81
CA ALA A 57 7.72 4.40 -18.56
C ALA A 57 8.74 3.26 -18.34
N LEU A 58 9.08 3.01 -17.07
CA LEU A 58 10.02 1.95 -16.65
C LEU A 58 9.49 0.54 -16.97
N ASN A 59 8.18 0.37 -16.94
CA ASN A 59 7.48 -0.89 -17.22
C ASN A 59 6.77 -0.90 -18.59
N PHE A 60 7.30 -0.13 -19.56
CA PHE A 60 6.78 -0.14 -20.92
C PHE A 60 6.70 -1.57 -21.49
N ASP A 61 5.52 -1.93 -21.97
CA ASP A 61 5.29 -3.21 -22.62
C ASP A 61 5.12 -2.99 -24.14
N PRO A 62 6.09 -3.38 -24.96
CA PRO A 62 6.04 -3.17 -26.41
C PRO A 62 4.95 -4.01 -27.10
N ASP A 63 4.44 -5.05 -26.46
CA ASP A 63 3.39 -5.93 -26.97
C ASP A 63 1.99 -5.46 -26.55
N ALA A 64 1.88 -4.53 -25.58
CA ALA A 64 0.61 -3.96 -25.17
C ALA A 64 0.06 -3.00 -26.23
N THR A 65 -1.22 -3.14 -26.52
CA THR A 65 -1.98 -2.27 -27.43
C THR A 65 -3.05 -1.47 -26.70
N ILE A 66 -3.37 -1.86 -25.46
CA ILE A 66 -4.32 -1.19 -24.57
C ILE A 66 -3.57 -0.73 -23.32
N ASP A 67 -3.58 0.57 -23.06
CA ASP A 67 -3.05 1.11 -21.82
C ASP A 67 -3.97 0.76 -20.65
N ASN A 68 -3.42 0.08 -19.65
CA ASN A 68 -4.14 -0.31 -18.43
C ASN A 68 -3.96 0.70 -17.28
N GLY A 69 -3.27 1.82 -17.52
CA GLY A 69 -3.02 2.86 -16.54
C GLY A 69 -1.95 2.50 -15.48
N THR A 70 -1.17 1.44 -15.71
CA THR A 70 -0.13 0.99 -14.78
C THR A 70 1.28 1.48 -15.13
N CYS A 71 1.40 2.51 -15.97
CA CYS A 71 2.70 3.07 -16.34
C CYS A 71 3.43 3.64 -15.11
N VAL A 72 4.67 3.21 -14.95
CA VAL A 72 5.55 3.63 -13.85
C VAL A 72 6.68 4.50 -14.41
N TYR A 73 6.90 5.64 -13.79
CA TYR A 73 7.93 6.59 -14.22
C TYR A 73 9.06 6.66 -13.19
N ASN A 74 10.20 7.24 -13.61
CA ASN A 74 11.39 7.35 -12.77
C ASN A 74 11.34 8.53 -11.77
N GLU A 75 10.27 9.34 -11.83
CA GLU A 75 10.07 10.46 -10.91
C GLU A 75 9.04 10.09 -9.85
N PRO A 76 9.34 10.28 -8.55
CA PRO A 76 8.39 10.01 -7.47
C PRO A 76 7.13 10.86 -7.62
N VAL A 77 5.98 10.23 -7.42
CA VAL A 77 4.67 10.90 -7.46
C VAL A 77 4.03 11.00 -6.07
N HIS A 78 4.42 10.11 -5.17
CA HIS A 78 3.96 10.08 -3.78
C HIS A 78 4.92 10.85 -2.87
N PHE A 79 6.20 10.46 -2.83
CA PHE A 79 7.23 11.17 -2.07
C PHE A 79 7.83 12.34 -2.86
N VAL A 80 7.05 13.41 -3.04
CA VAL A 80 7.50 14.61 -3.75
C VAL A 80 8.25 15.54 -2.81
N VAL A 81 9.56 15.69 -3.02
CA VAL A 81 10.40 16.60 -2.22
C VAL A 81 10.10 18.05 -2.61
N ASN A 82 9.61 18.83 -1.66
CA ASN A 82 9.27 20.25 -1.82
C ASN A 82 10.24 21.16 -1.06
N LEU A 83 11.53 20.94 -1.24
CA LEU A 83 12.60 21.74 -0.62
C LEU A 83 13.40 22.45 -1.70
N ASP A 84 13.83 23.68 -1.40
CA ASP A 84 14.79 24.39 -2.23
C ASP A 84 16.21 23.83 -2.02
N GLU A 85 17.02 23.82 -3.06
CA GLU A 85 18.42 23.45 -2.95
C GLU A 85 19.18 24.44 -2.05
N THR A 86 19.80 23.94 -0.97
CA THR A 86 20.55 24.74 -0.02
C THR A 86 22.05 24.78 -0.32
N GLY A 87 22.52 23.82 -1.13
CA GLY A 87 23.95 23.56 -1.36
C GLY A 87 24.53 22.53 -0.40
N GLU A 88 23.82 22.18 0.69
CA GLU A 88 24.17 21.09 1.60
C GLU A 88 23.39 19.84 1.22
N SER A 89 24.10 18.71 1.10
CA SER A 89 23.46 17.45 0.70
C SER A 89 24.26 16.23 1.15
N SER A 90 23.56 15.11 1.35
CA SER A 90 24.15 13.79 1.61
C SER A 90 23.68 12.79 0.56
N LEU A 91 24.58 11.92 0.10
CA LEU A 91 24.27 10.86 -0.82
C LEU A 91 23.97 9.57 -0.06
N VAL A 92 22.78 9.01 -0.31
CA VAL A 92 22.38 7.69 0.19
C VAL A 92 22.27 6.75 -0.99
N ILE A 93 23.01 5.63 -0.94
CA ILE A 93 22.98 4.56 -1.94
C ILE A 93 22.25 3.37 -1.35
N ILE A 94 21.14 2.95 -1.95
CA ILE A 94 20.38 1.77 -1.56
C ILE A 94 20.74 0.66 -2.57
N GLN A 95 21.51 -0.33 -2.11
CA GLN A 95 22.02 -1.40 -2.98
C GLN A 95 20.97 -2.47 -3.27
N SER A 96 20.10 -2.74 -2.29
CA SER A 96 19.07 -3.75 -2.39
C SER A 96 17.88 -3.34 -1.52
N ALA A 97 16.68 -3.67 -1.96
CA ALA A 97 15.47 -3.54 -1.15
C ALA A 97 14.67 -4.85 -1.23
N LEU A 98 14.18 -5.32 -0.09
CA LEU A 98 13.35 -6.51 0.00
C LEU A 98 11.87 -6.14 -0.16
N ASN A 99 11.11 -7.04 -0.75
CA ASN A 99 9.65 -6.90 -0.86
C ASN A 99 9.16 -5.61 -1.55
N LEU A 100 10.02 -4.99 -2.36
CA LEU A 100 9.66 -3.87 -3.23
C LEU A 100 9.53 -4.33 -4.67
N ASP A 101 8.49 -3.82 -5.33
CA ASP A 101 8.26 -3.97 -6.74
C ASP A 101 8.80 -2.76 -7.51
N VAL A 102 9.06 -2.93 -8.81
CA VAL A 102 9.41 -1.79 -9.67
C VAL A 102 8.26 -0.80 -9.68
N GLY A 103 8.57 0.47 -9.36
CA GLY A 103 7.57 1.52 -9.24
C GLY A 103 7.17 1.88 -7.82
N ASP A 104 7.58 1.09 -6.82
CA ASP A 104 7.45 1.52 -5.43
C ASP A 104 8.40 2.68 -5.17
N GLU A 105 8.05 3.57 -4.26
CA GLU A 105 8.87 4.73 -3.94
C GLU A 105 9.53 4.61 -2.58
N ILE A 106 10.73 5.18 -2.47
CA ILE A 106 11.48 5.27 -1.24
C ILE A 106 11.67 6.74 -0.88
N GLY A 107 11.18 7.13 0.30
CA GLY A 107 11.38 8.44 0.90
C GLY A 107 12.45 8.42 1.98
N LEU A 108 13.30 9.44 1.99
CA LEU A 108 14.30 9.69 3.03
C LEU A 108 13.84 10.85 3.90
N PHE A 109 13.76 10.63 5.20
CA PHE A 109 13.23 11.59 6.15
C PHE A 109 14.23 11.93 7.26
N ASP A 110 14.13 13.15 7.76
CA ASP A 110 14.65 13.55 9.08
C ASP A 110 13.46 13.84 10.00
N ASN A 111 13.31 13.06 11.07
CA ASN A 111 12.20 13.20 12.01
C ASN A 111 12.33 14.47 12.91
N SER A 112 13.46 15.15 12.84
CA SER A 112 13.76 16.37 13.59
C SER A 112 14.47 17.40 12.69
N GLY A 113 14.18 17.38 11.41
CA GLY A 113 14.70 18.34 10.44
C GLY A 113 14.01 19.69 10.51
N ILE A 114 14.46 20.63 9.71
CA ILE A 114 13.92 22.00 9.66
C ILE A 114 12.81 22.03 8.60
N LEU A 115 11.57 22.32 9.07
CA LEU A 115 10.35 22.33 8.24
C LEU A 115 10.08 23.66 7.57
N GLU A 116 10.41 24.77 8.19
CA GLU A 116 10.14 26.11 7.66
C GLU A 116 11.41 26.93 7.58
N SER A 117 11.63 27.55 6.42
CA SER A 117 12.65 28.53 6.19
C SER A 117 12.35 29.78 7.01
N CYS A 118 13.31 30.23 7.78
CA CYS A 118 13.21 31.41 8.62
C CYS A 118 14.16 32.50 8.14
N ASP A 119 13.62 33.66 7.73
CA ASP A 119 14.39 34.85 7.42
C ASP A 119 14.37 35.81 8.62
N PRO A 120 15.51 35.99 9.33
CA PRO A 120 15.60 36.88 10.50
C PRO A 120 15.19 38.34 10.22
N SER A 121 15.28 38.77 8.94
CA SER A 121 14.87 40.12 8.54
C SER A 121 13.36 40.33 8.55
N THR A 122 12.59 39.24 8.47
CA THR A 122 11.12 39.24 8.53
C THR A 122 10.56 38.97 9.92
N GLY A 123 11.41 38.71 10.90
CA GLY A 123 11.06 38.56 12.31
C GLY A 123 10.53 37.18 12.66
N CYS A 124 11.08 36.12 12.09
CA CYS A 124 10.82 34.80 12.59
C CYS A 124 11.58 34.56 13.89
N ASP A 125 10.82 34.32 14.94
CA ASP A 125 11.37 34.14 16.29
C ASP A 125 11.73 32.67 16.58
N ASP A 126 11.15 31.67 15.84
CA ASP A 126 11.33 30.26 16.09
C ASP A 126 11.48 29.46 14.78
N ILE A 127 12.44 28.52 14.78
CA ILE A 127 12.60 27.51 13.72
C ILE A 127 11.61 26.38 14.01
N VAL A 128 10.83 25.98 13.00
CA VAL A 128 9.93 24.84 13.13
C VAL A 128 10.69 23.55 12.81
N ILE A 129 10.72 22.64 13.79
CA ILE A 129 11.39 21.34 13.68
C ILE A 129 10.34 20.24 13.63
N GLY A 130 10.56 19.24 12.77
CA GLY A 130 9.69 18.09 12.65
C GLY A 130 10.13 17.11 11.57
N GLU A 131 9.26 16.16 11.25
CA GLU A 131 9.54 15.21 10.18
C GLU A 131 9.50 15.93 8.82
N VAL A 132 10.60 15.84 8.09
CA VAL A 132 10.76 16.43 6.75
C VAL A 132 11.24 15.40 5.75
N LEU A 133 10.58 15.33 4.61
CA LEU A 133 11.02 14.55 3.44
C LEU A 133 12.14 15.32 2.74
N VAL A 134 13.35 14.77 2.75
CA VAL A 134 14.55 15.45 2.24
C VAL A 134 15.11 14.85 0.97
N GLY A 135 14.68 13.64 0.60
CA GLY A 135 15.07 12.98 -0.63
C GLY A 135 14.11 11.84 -0.96
N SER A 136 14.01 11.48 -2.22
CA SER A 136 13.17 10.37 -2.64
C SER A 136 13.64 9.78 -3.96
N GLY A 137 13.14 8.58 -4.29
CA GLY A 137 13.37 7.95 -5.58
C GLY A 137 12.46 6.76 -5.80
N VAL A 138 12.30 6.38 -7.07
CA VAL A 138 11.51 5.23 -7.49
C VAL A 138 12.41 4.00 -7.53
N TRP A 139 11.95 2.90 -6.94
CA TRP A 139 12.65 1.62 -7.00
C TRP A 139 12.53 0.98 -8.39
N THR A 140 13.66 0.70 -9.00
CA THR A 140 13.74 0.11 -10.36
C THR A 140 14.10 -1.36 -10.36
N GLY A 141 14.24 -1.99 -9.18
CA GLY A 141 14.75 -3.35 -9.04
C GLY A 141 16.27 -3.42 -8.96
N GLU A 142 16.96 -2.28 -9.12
CA GLU A 142 18.41 -2.15 -9.07
C GLU A 142 18.84 -1.10 -8.04
N GLN A 143 20.14 -0.88 -7.89
CA GLN A 143 20.68 0.13 -6.97
C GLN A 143 20.04 1.51 -7.22
N LEU A 144 19.54 2.11 -6.15
CA LEU A 144 18.99 3.47 -6.15
C LEU A 144 19.94 4.43 -5.45
N ASN A 145 20.17 5.59 -6.07
CA ASN A 145 20.96 6.68 -5.50
C ASN A 145 20.03 7.86 -5.19
N VAL A 146 19.93 8.23 -3.92
CA VAL A 146 19.08 9.34 -3.48
C VAL A 146 19.94 10.42 -2.82
N VAL A 147 19.69 11.66 -3.20
CA VAL A 147 20.33 12.83 -2.58
C VAL A 147 19.35 13.45 -1.60
N GLY A 148 19.75 13.49 -0.32
CA GLY A 148 19.00 14.22 0.70
C GLY A 148 19.45 15.67 0.74
N ILE A 149 18.50 16.61 0.89
CA ILE A 149 18.76 18.06 0.99
C ILE A 149 18.96 18.41 2.45
N GLY A 150 20.13 18.97 2.79
CA GLY A 150 20.47 19.44 4.12
C GLY A 150 19.98 20.85 4.41
N SER A 151 19.69 21.15 5.66
CA SER A 151 19.40 22.49 6.10
C SER A 151 20.66 23.35 6.09
N LEU A 152 20.50 24.66 5.93
CA LEU A 152 21.60 25.61 5.97
C LEU A 152 21.22 26.83 6.80
N ASP A 153 21.99 27.09 7.86
CA ASP A 153 21.81 28.28 8.70
C ASP A 153 22.74 29.41 8.24
N LEU A 154 22.13 30.43 7.65
CA LEU A 154 22.82 31.67 7.20
C LEU A 154 22.62 32.83 8.15
N SER A 155 22.10 32.62 9.37
CA SER A 155 21.73 33.67 10.31
C SER A 155 22.94 34.51 10.76
N GLU A 156 24.12 33.89 10.88
CA GLU A 156 25.38 34.62 11.20
C GLU A 156 25.77 35.65 10.14
N PHE A 157 25.28 35.44 8.90
CA PHE A 157 25.50 36.36 7.77
C PHE A 157 24.27 37.25 7.50
N GLY A 158 23.25 37.19 8.38
CA GLY A 158 22.00 37.94 8.23
C GLY A 158 21.06 37.36 7.16
N GLY A 159 21.28 36.09 6.80
CA GLY A 159 20.43 35.32 5.87
C GLY A 159 19.42 34.43 6.59
N PRO A 160 18.60 33.69 5.84
CA PRO A 160 17.61 32.76 6.37
C PRO A 160 18.23 31.47 6.89
N VAL A 161 17.44 30.71 7.67
CA VAL A 161 17.66 29.29 7.93
C VAL A 161 16.85 28.52 6.91
N LEU A 162 17.50 27.73 6.06
CA LEU A 162 16.84 26.95 4.99
C LEU A 162 16.45 25.57 5.49
N ASN A 163 15.35 25.05 4.95
CA ASN A 163 14.76 23.73 5.28
C ASN A 163 15.65 22.57 4.86
N GLY A 164 15.55 21.46 5.57
CA GLY A 164 16.26 20.23 5.22
C GLY A 164 16.61 19.39 6.45
N TYR A 165 17.40 18.33 6.23
CA TYR A 165 17.90 17.53 7.33
C TYR A 165 18.90 18.31 8.19
N VAL A 166 19.07 17.88 9.42
CA VAL A 166 20.09 18.40 10.37
C VAL A 166 21.16 17.34 10.58
N ASP A 167 22.41 17.74 10.44
CA ASP A 167 23.57 16.87 10.67
C ASP A 167 23.51 16.20 12.05
N GLY A 168 23.78 14.88 12.08
CA GLY A 168 23.74 14.06 13.28
C GLY A 168 22.38 13.43 13.61
N ASN A 169 21.29 13.87 12.99
CA ASN A 169 20.01 13.20 13.12
C ASN A 169 20.02 11.87 12.37
N SER A 170 19.22 10.90 12.83
CA SER A 170 19.08 9.61 12.14
C SER A 170 18.32 9.75 10.84
N ILE A 171 18.74 9.00 9.81
CA ILE A 171 18.01 8.86 8.56
C ILE A 171 16.85 7.90 8.81
N SER A 172 15.62 8.33 8.55
CA SER A 172 14.43 7.49 8.54
C SER A 172 14.01 7.20 7.10
N TYR A 173 13.53 5.99 6.87
CA TYR A 173 13.12 5.51 5.56
C TYR A 173 11.64 5.16 5.59
N LYS A 174 10.91 5.60 4.57
CA LYS A 174 9.57 5.11 4.29
C LYS A 174 9.48 4.59 2.87
N VAL A 175 8.63 3.62 2.68
CA VAL A 175 8.32 3.02 1.37
C VAL A 175 6.85 3.21 1.09
N TRP A 176 6.54 3.67 -0.10
CA TRP A 176 5.19 3.65 -0.62
C TRP A 176 5.05 2.55 -1.66
N LYS A 177 4.08 1.65 -1.45
CA LYS A 177 3.74 0.56 -2.37
C LYS A 177 2.72 1.04 -3.39
N ALA A 178 3.13 1.20 -4.64
CA ALA A 178 2.25 1.64 -5.73
C ALA A 178 1.05 0.73 -5.94
N SER A 179 1.20 -0.58 -5.69
CA SER A 179 0.14 -1.58 -5.90
C SER A 179 -0.99 -1.51 -4.88
N THR A 180 -0.73 -1.00 -3.67
CA THR A 180 -1.70 -0.94 -2.56
C THR A 180 -2.00 0.48 -2.11
N ASP A 181 -1.28 1.49 -2.64
CA ASP A 181 -1.35 2.89 -2.23
C ASP A 181 -1.12 3.10 -0.71
N MET A 182 -0.19 2.32 -0.14
CA MET A 182 0.11 2.35 1.30
C MET A 182 1.57 2.68 1.57
N GLU A 183 1.79 3.47 2.64
CA GLU A 183 3.12 3.76 3.19
C GLU A 183 3.47 2.79 4.31
N TYR A 184 4.77 2.46 4.39
CA TYR A 184 5.37 1.64 5.43
C TYR A 184 6.68 2.25 5.88
N ASP A 185 6.98 2.20 7.15
CA ASP A 185 8.32 2.45 7.64
C ASP A 185 9.27 1.35 7.12
N ALA A 186 10.56 1.66 7.02
CA ALA A 186 11.53 0.67 6.55
C ALA A 186 12.80 0.70 7.39
N ASP A 187 13.32 -0.48 7.68
CA ASP A 187 14.58 -0.70 8.37
C ASP A 187 15.74 -0.79 7.38
N ALA A 188 16.85 -0.14 7.70
CA ALA A 188 18.05 -0.11 6.86
C ALA A 188 19.22 -0.84 7.52
N THR A 189 19.83 -1.77 6.78
CA THR A 189 21.11 -2.35 7.13
C THR A 189 22.22 -1.63 6.36
N TYR A 190 23.21 -1.10 7.06
CA TYR A 190 24.27 -0.30 6.46
C TYR A 190 25.51 -1.13 6.17
N SER A 191 26.15 -0.90 5.02
CA SER A 191 27.49 -1.37 4.68
C SER A 191 28.53 -0.26 4.75
N ASN A 192 28.11 1.01 4.74
CA ASN A 192 28.93 2.18 4.97
C ASN A 192 28.09 3.32 5.55
N GLY A 193 28.69 4.16 6.36
CA GLY A 193 28.01 5.24 7.10
C GLY A 193 27.41 4.75 8.41
N THR A 194 26.90 5.69 9.20
CA THR A 194 26.33 5.46 10.54
C THR A 194 24.81 5.46 10.54
N GLY A 195 24.17 5.77 9.40
CA GLY A 195 22.74 5.96 9.30
C GLY A 195 22.28 7.30 9.87
N THR A 196 23.19 8.26 9.92
CA THR A 196 22.90 9.64 10.34
C THR A 196 23.16 10.62 9.20
N TRP A 197 22.43 11.69 9.17
CA TRP A 197 22.67 12.81 8.28
C TRP A 197 24.04 13.47 8.56
N GLY A 198 24.69 14.00 7.52
CA GLY A 198 26.02 14.59 7.60
C GLY A 198 27.14 13.62 7.26
N ASP A 199 26.89 12.32 7.14
CA ASP A 199 27.82 11.38 6.51
C ASP A 199 28.00 11.76 5.03
N ILE A 200 29.24 11.82 4.55
CA ILE A 200 29.54 12.15 3.14
C ILE A 200 28.88 11.13 2.18
N LEU A 201 28.78 9.88 2.64
CA LEU A 201 28.20 8.78 1.89
C LEU A 201 27.63 7.74 2.84
N THR A 202 26.34 7.50 2.73
CA THR A 202 25.68 6.38 3.39
C THR A 202 25.35 5.30 2.38
N VAL A 203 25.69 4.05 2.69
CA VAL A 203 25.36 2.89 1.83
C VAL A 203 24.50 1.91 2.62
N VAL A 204 23.24 1.80 2.21
CA VAL A 204 22.27 0.81 2.69
C VAL A 204 22.47 -0.45 1.86
N SER A 205 22.95 -1.53 2.49
CA SER A 205 23.12 -2.82 1.83
C SER A 205 21.76 -3.50 1.59
N VAL A 206 20.84 -3.37 2.53
CA VAL A 206 19.47 -3.89 2.43
C VAL A 206 18.52 -2.89 3.09
N LEU A 207 17.45 -2.53 2.39
CA LEU A 207 16.29 -1.83 2.92
C LEU A 207 15.13 -2.82 3.01
N GLU A 208 14.46 -2.89 4.15
CA GLU A 208 13.36 -3.83 4.40
C GLU A 208 12.15 -3.09 4.97
N PRO A 209 11.03 -2.99 4.23
CA PRO A 209 9.79 -2.42 4.75
C PRO A 209 9.25 -3.21 5.93
N VAL A 210 8.79 -2.48 6.94
CA VAL A 210 8.14 -3.04 8.13
C VAL A 210 6.65 -3.12 7.86
N PHE A 211 6.18 -4.28 7.39
CA PHE A 211 4.76 -4.45 7.07
C PHE A 211 3.89 -4.71 8.31
N SER A 212 4.48 -5.13 9.42
CA SER A 212 3.72 -5.34 10.65
C SER A 212 3.59 -4.06 11.47
N ILE A 213 2.39 -3.84 11.98
CA ILE A 213 2.09 -2.81 12.97
C ILE A 213 1.55 -3.47 14.24
N GLU A 214 1.70 -2.79 15.37
CA GLU A 214 1.14 -3.23 16.64
C GLU A 214 -0.14 -2.44 16.94
N GLN A 215 -1.24 -3.15 17.23
CA GLN A 215 -2.45 -2.57 17.77
C GLN A 215 -2.61 -2.97 19.23
N THR A 216 -2.70 -1.98 20.13
CA THR A 216 -2.99 -2.19 21.55
C THR A 216 -4.36 -1.62 21.90
N LEU A 217 -5.20 -2.45 22.52
CA LEU A 217 -6.51 -2.08 23.02
C LEU A 217 -6.56 -2.27 24.54
N ASP A 218 -6.82 -1.18 25.26
CA ASP A 218 -7.00 -1.22 26.71
C ASP A 218 -8.41 -1.67 27.06
N LEU A 219 -8.52 -2.70 27.89
CA LEU A 219 -9.74 -3.34 28.29
C LEU A 219 -9.94 -3.17 29.80
N ASP A 220 -11.10 -2.69 30.20
CA ASP A 220 -11.44 -2.48 31.59
C ASP A 220 -12.35 -3.59 32.14
N PRO A 221 -12.16 -4.01 33.39
CA PRO A 221 -13.03 -4.98 34.04
C PRO A 221 -14.42 -4.40 34.36
N TYR A 222 -15.38 -5.26 34.57
CA TYR A 222 -16.76 -4.91 34.99
C TYR A 222 -17.59 -4.08 33.98
N GLN A 223 -17.12 -3.98 32.76
CA GLN A 223 -17.85 -3.35 31.65
C GLN A 223 -17.71 -4.14 30.35
N VAL A 224 -18.50 -3.76 29.35
CA VAL A 224 -18.36 -4.26 27.99
C VAL A 224 -17.30 -3.44 27.29
N ASN A 225 -16.25 -4.08 26.83
CA ASN A 225 -15.26 -3.44 25.97
C ASN A 225 -15.61 -3.79 24.53
N MET A 226 -15.92 -2.77 23.73
CA MET A 226 -16.12 -2.95 22.30
C MET A 226 -14.75 -2.84 21.61
N ALA A 227 -14.37 -3.88 20.88
CA ALA A 227 -13.11 -3.98 20.18
C ALA A 227 -13.35 -4.23 18.69
N SER A 228 -12.50 -3.66 17.86
CA SER A 228 -12.35 -4.02 16.44
C SER A 228 -10.86 -4.06 16.13
N LEU A 229 -10.47 -4.92 15.19
CA LEU A 229 -9.09 -5.07 14.82
C LEU A 229 -8.80 -4.34 13.52
N SER A 230 -7.74 -3.53 13.53
CA SER A 230 -7.15 -2.88 12.35
C SER A 230 -5.86 -3.57 11.89
N VAL A 231 -5.58 -4.72 12.48
CA VAL A 231 -4.38 -5.52 12.23
C VAL A 231 -4.79 -6.97 12.00
N SER A 232 -4.22 -7.60 10.99
CA SER A 232 -4.39 -9.03 10.68
C SER A 232 -3.05 -9.74 10.88
N SER A 233 -2.99 -10.71 11.78
CA SER A 233 -1.82 -11.56 12.02
C SER A 233 -1.93 -12.90 11.28
N ASP A 234 -0.83 -13.66 11.22
CA ASP A 234 -0.79 -14.97 10.57
C ASP A 234 -1.74 -16.00 11.23
N ASP A 235 -2.00 -15.84 12.54
CA ASP A 235 -2.94 -16.69 13.30
C ASP A 235 -3.98 -15.81 14.00
N MET A 236 -5.12 -15.65 13.35
CA MET A 236 -6.29 -14.95 13.87
C MET A 236 -7.26 -15.87 14.61
N SER A 237 -6.82 -17.05 15.06
CA SER A 237 -7.67 -17.89 15.92
C SER A 237 -8.06 -17.18 17.21
N THR A 238 -9.29 -17.35 17.66
CA THR A 238 -9.84 -16.70 18.86
C THR A 238 -8.95 -16.95 20.09
N SER A 239 -8.41 -18.15 20.19
CA SER A 239 -7.50 -18.56 21.30
C SER A 239 -6.14 -17.87 21.23
N THR A 240 -5.62 -17.56 20.05
CA THR A 240 -4.37 -16.80 19.89
C THR A 240 -4.59 -15.34 20.19
N VAL A 241 -5.62 -14.73 19.58
CA VAL A 241 -5.92 -13.30 19.72
C VAL A 241 -6.26 -12.95 21.17
N PHE A 242 -7.14 -13.67 21.80
CA PHE A 242 -7.64 -13.35 23.14
C PHE A 242 -7.05 -14.21 24.27
N GLY A 243 -6.21 -15.20 23.96
CA GLY A 243 -5.74 -16.19 24.93
C GLY A 243 -4.84 -15.65 26.04
N GLY A 244 -4.28 -14.45 25.89
CA GLY A 244 -3.48 -13.77 26.91
C GLY A 244 -4.30 -13.04 27.98
N LEU A 245 -5.62 -12.96 27.82
CA LEU A 245 -6.51 -12.19 28.68
C LEU A 245 -7.24 -13.10 29.70
N ASP A 246 -7.51 -12.58 30.90
CA ASP A 246 -8.41 -13.22 31.87
C ASP A 246 -9.87 -12.91 31.50
N LEU A 247 -10.44 -13.76 30.64
CA LEU A 247 -11.74 -13.55 30.00
C LEU A 247 -12.88 -14.25 30.71
N LEU A 248 -14.01 -13.54 30.84
CA LEU A 248 -15.29 -14.17 31.04
C LEU A 248 -15.87 -14.72 29.73
N LEU A 249 -15.96 -13.87 28.71
CA LEU A 249 -16.37 -14.23 27.35
C LEU A 249 -16.00 -13.16 26.34
N VAL A 250 -15.94 -13.56 25.06
CA VAL A 250 -15.97 -12.66 23.89
C VAL A 250 -17.20 -13.03 23.06
N SER A 251 -17.90 -12.04 22.51
CA SER A 251 -18.96 -12.26 21.51
C SER A 251 -18.76 -11.39 20.29
N ASN A 252 -19.10 -11.92 19.12
CA ASN A 252 -19.09 -11.17 17.85
C ASN A 252 -20.48 -10.67 17.44
N ASP A 253 -20.59 -10.03 16.30
CA ASP A 253 -21.82 -9.50 15.73
C ASP A 253 -22.84 -10.57 15.36
N ASN A 254 -22.37 -11.80 15.06
CA ASN A 254 -23.22 -12.95 14.73
C ASN A 254 -23.84 -13.61 15.96
N SER A 255 -23.52 -13.13 17.16
CA SER A 255 -23.90 -13.74 18.45
C SER A 255 -23.20 -15.08 18.73
N ASP A 256 -22.08 -15.33 18.07
CA ASP A 256 -21.18 -16.42 18.44
C ASP A 256 -20.31 -16.00 19.62
N PHE A 257 -19.86 -16.97 20.43
CA PHE A 257 -19.07 -16.66 21.62
C PHE A 257 -17.85 -17.57 21.79
N TYR A 258 -16.84 -16.98 22.42
CA TYR A 258 -15.68 -17.66 22.98
C TYR A 258 -15.72 -17.56 24.49
N VAL A 259 -15.75 -18.72 25.17
CA VAL A 259 -15.77 -18.83 26.63
C VAL A 259 -14.69 -19.81 27.07
N PRO A 260 -13.46 -19.29 27.35
CA PRO A 260 -12.31 -20.16 27.61
C PRO A 260 -12.51 -21.09 28.83
N ALA A 261 -13.19 -20.62 29.87
CA ALA A 261 -13.43 -21.42 31.08
C ALA A 261 -14.24 -22.71 30.82
N PHE A 262 -15.03 -22.74 29.74
CA PHE A 262 -15.86 -23.91 29.37
C PHE A 262 -15.36 -24.60 28.08
N ASN A 263 -14.24 -24.15 27.52
CA ASN A 263 -13.68 -24.64 26.24
C ASN A 263 -14.73 -24.54 25.09
N VAL A 264 -15.50 -23.47 25.08
CA VAL A 264 -16.47 -23.15 24.04
C VAL A 264 -15.87 -22.11 23.13
N ASP A 265 -15.76 -22.40 21.85
CA ASP A 265 -15.33 -21.49 20.80
C ASP A 265 -16.23 -21.67 19.58
N GLN A 266 -17.17 -20.75 19.41
CA GLN A 266 -18.06 -20.68 18.25
C GLN A 266 -17.54 -19.68 17.21
N ILE A 267 -16.72 -18.70 17.64
CA ILE A 267 -16.11 -17.69 16.76
C ILE A 267 -15.06 -18.31 15.87
N GLN A 268 -14.19 -19.16 16.44
CA GLN A 268 -13.08 -19.90 15.81
C GLN A 268 -11.96 -18.99 15.28
N SER A 269 -12.28 -17.97 14.51
CA SER A 269 -11.34 -17.03 13.94
C SER A 269 -11.91 -15.62 14.00
N VAL A 270 -11.06 -14.68 14.35
CA VAL A 270 -11.36 -13.25 14.43
C VAL A 270 -11.16 -12.63 13.04
N SER A 271 -12.09 -11.80 12.62
CA SER A 271 -12.02 -11.08 11.35
C SER A 271 -11.83 -9.58 11.59
N GLU A 272 -11.04 -8.94 10.75
CA GLU A 272 -10.77 -7.51 10.79
C GLU A 272 -12.00 -6.62 10.55
N ASN A 273 -13.06 -7.18 9.95
CA ASN A 273 -14.31 -6.44 9.66
C ASN A 273 -15.41 -6.74 10.67
N GLU A 274 -15.08 -7.37 11.80
CA GLU A 274 -16.04 -7.70 12.86
C GLU A 274 -15.84 -6.82 14.09
N GLY A 275 -16.95 -6.51 14.77
CA GLY A 275 -16.96 -5.94 16.11
C GLY A 275 -17.04 -7.04 17.17
N PHE A 276 -16.28 -6.88 18.24
CA PHE A 276 -16.27 -7.82 19.37
C PHE A 276 -16.65 -7.11 20.66
N ASN A 277 -17.47 -7.78 21.47
CA ASN A 277 -17.69 -7.39 22.85
C ASN A 277 -16.83 -8.29 23.74
N VAL A 278 -15.87 -7.69 24.43
CA VAL A 278 -14.92 -8.38 25.30
C VAL A 278 -15.29 -8.14 26.75
N PHE A 279 -15.48 -9.21 27.51
CA PHE A 279 -15.78 -9.20 28.94
C PHE A 279 -14.66 -9.85 29.72
N LEU A 280 -13.97 -9.06 30.54
CA LEU A 280 -12.96 -9.58 31.46
C LEU A 280 -13.62 -10.26 32.68
N ASN A 281 -12.92 -11.26 33.22
CA ASN A 281 -13.40 -12.01 34.40
C ASN A 281 -13.29 -11.20 35.73
N GLY A 282 -12.85 -9.94 35.65
CA GLY A 282 -12.64 -9.04 36.77
C GLY A 282 -11.16 -8.73 36.97
N GLY A 283 -10.83 -8.13 38.10
CA GLY A 283 -9.43 -7.76 38.42
C GLY A 283 -9.06 -6.36 37.94
N ASP A 284 -7.83 -6.21 37.46
CA ASP A 284 -7.28 -4.98 36.91
C ASP A 284 -7.56 -4.87 35.41
N SER A 285 -7.42 -3.65 34.85
CA SER A 285 -7.43 -3.44 33.40
C SER A 285 -6.33 -4.24 32.70
N GLN A 286 -6.62 -4.76 31.53
CA GLN A 286 -5.70 -5.54 30.72
C GLN A 286 -5.56 -4.93 29.34
N SER A 287 -4.46 -5.18 28.66
CA SER A 287 -4.24 -4.73 27.31
C SER A 287 -4.19 -5.92 26.34
N LEU A 288 -4.97 -5.85 25.28
CA LEU A 288 -4.89 -6.76 24.15
C LEU A 288 -3.93 -6.16 23.13
N THR A 289 -2.82 -6.82 22.87
CA THR A 289 -1.84 -6.39 21.88
C THR A 289 -1.75 -7.42 20.77
N ILE A 290 -1.89 -6.95 19.53
CA ILE A 290 -1.82 -7.77 18.31
C ILE A 290 -0.83 -7.11 17.37
N GLU A 291 0.10 -7.90 16.84
CA GLU A 291 1.03 -7.50 15.80
C GLU A 291 0.67 -8.21 14.49
N GLY A 292 0.71 -7.50 13.39
CA GLY A 292 0.41 -8.04 12.06
C GLY A 292 0.34 -6.97 10.98
N LEU A 293 -0.18 -7.35 9.81
CA LEU A 293 -0.35 -6.43 8.70
C LEU A 293 -1.50 -5.46 8.98
N PRO A 294 -1.38 -4.17 8.60
CA PRO A 294 -2.51 -3.25 8.65
C PRO A 294 -3.63 -3.72 7.74
N VAL A 295 -4.85 -3.60 8.22
CA VAL A 295 -6.06 -3.90 7.42
C VAL A 295 -6.32 -2.76 6.45
N ASP A 296 -6.65 -3.11 5.21
CA ASP A 296 -7.03 -2.15 4.18
C ASP A 296 -8.25 -1.32 4.61
N SER A 297 -8.04 -0.03 4.87
CA SER A 297 -9.08 0.91 5.28
C SER A 297 -10.07 1.27 4.17
N SER A 298 -9.83 0.84 2.93
CA SER A 298 -10.72 1.08 1.79
C SER A 298 -11.87 0.08 1.71
N GLN A 299 -11.88 -0.97 2.54
CA GLN A 299 -12.97 -1.94 2.55
C GLN A 299 -14.27 -1.33 3.06
N GLU A 300 -15.32 -1.43 2.24
CA GLU A 300 -16.66 -0.98 2.63
C GLU A 300 -17.26 -1.93 3.67
N ILE A 301 -17.61 -1.39 4.85
CA ILE A 301 -18.39 -2.13 5.86
C ILE A 301 -19.88 -1.96 5.53
N LEU A 302 -20.54 -3.03 5.14
CA LEU A 302 -21.96 -3.03 4.84
C LEU A 302 -22.76 -3.06 6.16
N LEU A 303 -23.33 -1.92 6.54
CA LEU A 303 -24.21 -1.84 7.72
C LEU A 303 -25.62 -2.29 7.37
N GLU A 304 -26.10 -3.36 8.01
CA GLU A 304 -27.48 -3.80 7.85
C GLU A 304 -28.43 -3.00 8.77
N ALA A 305 -29.53 -2.49 8.18
CA ALA A 305 -30.54 -1.79 8.95
C ALA A 305 -31.23 -2.76 9.96
N TYR A 306 -31.47 -2.24 11.17
CA TYR A 306 -32.14 -2.96 12.27
C TYR A 306 -31.37 -4.07 12.99
N LYS A 307 -30.06 -4.21 12.74
CA LYS A 307 -29.16 -4.96 13.63
C LYS A 307 -28.33 -3.97 14.47
N MET A 308 -28.02 -4.35 15.70
CA MET A 308 -26.94 -3.68 16.43
C MET A 308 -25.64 -4.18 15.78
N ASN A 309 -24.99 -3.30 15.06
CA ASN A 309 -23.71 -3.54 14.41
C ASN A 309 -22.60 -3.06 15.33
#